data_44bc88e22212d7c7b33f6c3fe62a546c
#
_entry.id   44bc88e22212d7c7b33f6c3fe62a546c
#
_cell.length_a   1.000
_cell.length_b   1.000
_cell.length_c   1.000
_cell.angle_alpha   90.00
_cell.angle_beta   90.00
_cell.angle_gamma   90.00
#
_symmetry.space_group_name_H-M   'P 1'
#
loop_
_entity.id
_entity.type
_entity.pdbx_description
1 polymer ?
#
loop_
_entity_poly.entity_id
_entity_poly.type
_entity_poly.pdbx_seq_one_letter_code
_entity_poly.pdbx_strand_id
1 'polypeptide(L)'
;MSRQRDRPRRQVSIALWTIVVAVLSVAASTPDLSAQEADSSQENPADDQFTVADSIRAGFDRPPARPPTDWVDVVGFPLKVIAFPFNLIFVKLPGWVAGQVMTERAPSGIVRAYRSMENWGFRPMLRTSIGPRSSLAIEGQLFRFEPWYAHSAISVRGSQRHRAGVLLADPRFSLSAEARWQRDAQVTFYGLGPRSDPDRGLYSHDYWDVRSRGSARLTREIAVDAGVGFEDNSIDDPVWTDDASIYDEFDTSRLYGANQTTSYVRLDGGATLDLTKRREFQDTGAWFRIQGALYRGVSDTDSDFHVISGSAQGYLPINQRQQFALRAVTRISRADGGAGIPFFHLSTLGGTRSALGYSTSRFTDNDMLSLVAEWRYEVWRDIHDIARTEFFLYFGEGAVNQRLTDISANDWQASYGVGARMAMKQRLLGVAFLGFSDEGVQVGIRGTWPL
;
A
#
# COMPACT_ATOMS: atom_id res chain seq x y z
N MET A 1 37.49 -20.77 15.71
CA MET A 1 36.34 -21.12 16.56
C MET A 1 35.16 -20.23 16.20
N SER A 2 34.37 -20.57 15.18
CA SER A 2 33.18 -19.80 14.77
C SER A 2 32.20 -20.71 14.01
N ARG A 3 31.50 -21.58 14.71
CA ARG A 3 30.47 -22.47 14.12
C ARG A 3 29.30 -22.70 15.07
N GLN A 4 28.63 -21.68 15.58
CA GLN A 4 27.48 -21.95 16.48
C GLN A 4 26.37 -20.87 16.50
N ARG A 5 26.15 -20.08 15.42
CA ARG A 5 25.04 -19.12 15.39
C ARG A 5 23.96 -19.35 14.33
N ASP A 6 24.07 -20.38 13.46
CA ASP A 6 23.18 -20.50 12.28
C ASP A 6 21.95 -21.41 12.46
N ARG A 7 21.74 -22.04 13.60
CA ARG A 7 20.62 -23.00 13.75
C ARG A 7 19.21 -22.43 13.98
N PRO A 8 18.99 -21.31 14.69
CA PRO A 8 17.61 -20.86 14.93
C PRO A 8 16.93 -20.26 13.70
N ARG A 9 17.65 -19.59 12.79
CA ARG A 9 17.06 -18.92 11.62
C ARG A 9 16.46 -19.91 10.61
N ARG A 10 17.08 -21.05 10.35
CA ARG A 10 16.56 -22.06 9.42
C ARG A 10 15.24 -22.68 9.86
N GLN A 11 15.04 -22.88 11.15
CA GLN A 11 13.81 -23.50 11.67
C GLN A 11 12.61 -22.57 11.56
N VAL A 12 12.80 -21.27 11.72
CA VAL A 12 11.72 -20.27 11.61
C VAL A 12 11.26 -20.12 10.16
N SER A 13 12.18 -20.04 9.20
CA SER A 13 11.83 -19.99 7.78
C SER A 13 11.04 -21.20 7.31
N ILE A 14 11.46 -22.41 7.70
CA ILE A 14 10.75 -23.66 7.34
C ILE A 14 9.35 -23.67 7.97
N ALA A 15 9.22 -23.26 9.23
CA ALA A 15 7.93 -23.18 9.91
C ALA A 15 6.98 -22.19 9.23
N LEU A 16 7.49 -21.03 8.80
CA LEU A 16 6.70 -20.03 8.09
C LEU A 16 6.21 -20.54 6.73
N TRP A 17 7.09 -21.19 5.97
CA TRP A 17 6.73 -21.83 4.70
C TRP A 17 5.67 -22.91 4.89
N THR A 18 5.78 -23.71 5.94
CA THR A 18 4.78 -24.74 6.25
C THR A 18 3.44 -24.12 6.60
N ILE A 19 3.43 -23.01 7.35
CA ILE A 19 2.20 -22.27 7.69
C ILE A 19 1.58 -21.64 6.44
N VAL A 20 2.38 -21.01 5.57
CA VAL A 20 1.90 -20.41 4.32
C VAL A 20 1.29 -21.46 3.40
N VAL A 21 1.94 -22.59 3.21
CA VAL A 21 1.42 -23.70 2.41
C VAL A 21 0.17 -24.29 3.05
N ALA A 22 0.13 -24.46 4.36
CA ALA A 22 -1.04 -24.99 5.08
C ALA A 22 -2.25 -24.04 4.96
N VAL A 23 -2.05 -22.72 5.10
CA VAL A 23 -3.14 -21.72 4.95
C VAL A 23 -3.63 -21.64 3.51
N LEU A 24 -2.73 -21.68 2.53
CA LEU A 24 -3.12 -21.73 1.12
C LEU A 24 -3.87 -23.03 0.80
N SER A 25 -3.49 -24.16 1.39
CA SER A 25 -4.18 -25.46 1.25
C SER A 25 -5.55 -25.45 1.92
N VAL A 26 -5.68 -24.85 3.11
CA VAL A 26 -6.99 -24.71 3.81
C VAL A 26 -7.91 -23.76 3.06
N ALA A 27 -7.39 -22.67 2.47
CA ALA A 27 -8.19 -21.77 1.64
C ALA A 27 -8.70 -22.42 0.36
N ALA A 28 -7.96 -23.40 -0.18
CA ALA A 28 -8.34 -24.18 -1.37
C ALA A 28 -9.29 -25.35 -1.05
N SER A 29 -9.38 -25.79 0.20
CA SER A 29 -10.14 -26.97 0.62
C SER A 29 -11.41 -26.70 1.43
N THR A 30 -11.88 -25.45 1.51
CA THR A 30 -13.17 -25.15 2.15
C THR A 30 -14.31 -25.75 1.30
N PRO A 31 -15.08 -26.74 1.83
CA PRO A 31 -16.20 -27.27 1.09
C PRO A 31 -17.27 -26.21 0.91
N ASP A 32 -17.86 -26.25 -0.26
CA ASP A 32 -18.98 -25.45 -0.70
C ASP A 32 -20.17 -25.64 0.26
N LEU A 33 -20.33 -24.73 1.22
CA LEU A 33 -21.56 -24.59 1.97
C LEU A 33 -22.51 -23.75 1.12
N SER A 34 -23.14 -24.49 0.19
CA SER A 34 -24.18 -24.01 -0.69
C SER A 34 -25.35 -23.37 0.06
N ALA A 35 -25.73 -22.23 -0.48
CA ALA A 35 -27.09 -21.74 -0.66
C ALA A 35 -28.00 -21.75 0.58
N GLN A 36 -28.12 -20.60 1.18
CA GLN A 36 -29.42 -20.13 1.63
C GLN A 36 -29.65 -18.77 0.97
N GLU A 37 -30.57 -18.77 0.05
CA GLU A 37 -31.09 -17.59 -0.64
C GLU A 37 -31.54 -16.55 0.39
N ALA A 38 -30.89 -15.41 0.37
CA ALA A 38 -31.44 -14.19 0.90
C ALA A 38 -31.61 -13.23 -0.27
N ASP A 39 -32.85 -12.99 -0.57
CA ASP A 39 -33.37 -11.99 -1.48
C ASP A 39 -32.64 -10.66 -1.32
N SER A 40 -31.76 -10.35 -2.25
CA SER A 40 -31.07 -9.07 -2.30
C SER A 40 -31.74 -8.22 -3.36
N SER A 41 -32.67 -7.38 -2.92
CA SER A 41 -33.09 -6.20 -3.66
C SER A 41 -31.85 -5.47 -4.21
N GLN A 42 -31.85 -5.26 -5.51
CA GLN A 42 -30.83 -4.52 -6.27
C GLN A 42 -30.68 -3.11 -5.69
N GLU A 43 -29.59 -2.86 -5.01
CA GLU A 43 -29.11 -1.51 -4.74
C GLU A 43 -28.33 -0.99 -5.94
N ASN A 44 -28.82 0.11 -6.48
CA ASN A 44 -28.30 0.84 -7.63
C ASN A 44 -26.97 1.51 -7.24
N PRO A 45 -25.86 1.28 -7.94
CA PRO A 45 -24.55 1.88 -7.60
C PRO A 45 -24.46 3.41 -7.79
N ALA A 46 -25.54 4.08 -8.22
CA ALA A 46 -25.58 5.53 -8.38
C ALA A 46 -25.81 6.32 -7.09
N ASP A 47 -26.19 5.66 -5.97
CA ASP A 47 -26.55 6.32 -4.71
C ASP A 47 -25.41 6.42 -3.67
N ASP A 48 -24.16 6.13 -4.01
CA ASP A 48 -23.02 6.27 -3.09
C ASP A 48 -22.57 7.75 -2.83
N GLN A 49 -23.46 8.71 -3.06
CA GLN A 49 -23.33 10.10 -2.59
C GLN A 49 -23.89 10.32 -1.18
N PHE A 50 -23.95 9.29 -0.36
CA PHE A 50 -24.24 9.48 1.06
C PHE A 50 -23.12 10.30 1.70
N THR A 51 -23.44 11.53 2.09
CA THR A 51 -22.53 12.34 2.90
C THR A 51 -22.32 11.65 4.26
N VAL A 52 -21.14 11.83 4.87
CA VAL A 52 -20.85 11.31 6.23
C VAL A 52 -21.93 11.74 7.22
N ALA A 53 -22.55 12.91 7.01
CA ALA A 53 -23.65 13.44 7.80
C ALA A 53 -24.95 12.59 7.70
N ASP A 54 -25.26 12.07 6.51
CA ASP A 54 -26.45 11.23 6.30
C ASP A 54 -26.26 9.83 6.91
N SER A 55 -25.03 9.32 6.86
CA SER A 55 -24.66 8.06 7.53
C SER A 55 -24.77 8.16 9.06
N ILE A 56 -24.43 9.31 9.62
CA ILE A 56 -24.55 9.58 11.06
C ILE A 56 -26.03 9.66 11.47
N ARG A 57 -26.89 10.27 10.67
CA ARG A 57 -28.33 10.37 10.97
C ARG A 57 -29.08 9.03 10.88
N ALA A 58 -28.75 8.20 9.90
CA ALA A 58 -29.39 6.89 9.71
C ALA A 58 -29.00 5.84 10.76
N GLY A 59 -27.87 6.02 11.47
CA GLY A 59 -27.32 5.07 12.44
C GLY A 59 -27.83 5.21 13.88
N PHE A 60 -28.66 6.22 14.19
CA PHE A 60 -29.06 6.49 15.60
C PHE A 60 -30.08 5.54 16.19
N ASP A 61 -30.76 4.71 15.39
CA ASP A 61 -31.96 3.97 15.88
C ASP A 61 -31.72 2.54 16.38
N ARG A 62 -30.50 1.95 16.22
CA ARG A 62 -30.16 0.65 16.83
C ARG A 62 -28.71 0.59 17.25
N PRO A 63 -28.39 0.42 18.55
CA PRO A 63 -27.05 0.13 18.97
C PRO A 63 -26.63 -1.24 18.41
N PRO A 64 -25.48 -1.35 17.71
CA PRO A 64 -24.98 -2.64 17.21
C PRO A 64 -24.73 -3.58 18.37
N ALA A 65 -24.94 -4.88 18.13
CA ALA A 65 -24.63 -5.92 19.09
C ALA A 65 -23.14 -5.84 19.45
N ARG A 66 -22.83 -5.63 20.72
CA ARG A 66 -21.43 -5.67 21.20
C ARG A 66 -20.91 -7.09 21.03
N PRO A 67 -19.72 -7.30 20.42
CA PRO A 67 -19.13 -8.62 20.39
C PRO A 67 -18.92 -9.12 21.83
N PRO A 68 -19.09 -10.42 22.10
CA PRO A 68 -18.92 -10.98 23.42
C PRO A 68 -17.52 -10.70 23.98
N THR A 69 -17.44 -10.48 25.28
CA THR A 69 -16.16 -10.25 25.97
C THR A 69 -15.29 -11.50 25.86
N ASP A 70 -14.10 -11.37 25.31
CA ASP A 70 -13.14 -12.46 25.16
C ASP A 70 -12.10 -12.38 26.29
N TRP A 71 -11.46 -13.53 26.62
CA TRP A 71 -10.34 -13.59 27.58
C TRP A 71 -9.23 -12.60 27.22
N VAL A 72 -9.06 -12.31 25.95
CA VAL A 72 -8.11 -11.29 25.43
C VAL A 72 -8.53 -9.87 25.85
N ASP A 73 -9.80 -9.61 26.15
CA ASP A 73 -10.21 -8.30 26.70
C ASP A 73 -9.64 -8.07 28.09
N VAL A 74 -9.41 -9.13 28.86
CA VAL A 74 -8.80 -9.06 30.20
C VAL A 74 -7.29 -8.91 30.10
N VAL A 75 -6.64 -9.70 29.23
CA VAL A 75 -5.19 -9.63 28.96
C VAL A 75 -4.87 -8.40 28.09
N GLY A 76 -5.80 -7.96 27.27
CA GLY A 76 -5.67 -6.80 26.36
C GLY A 76 -5.85 -5.44 27.04
N PHE A 77 -6.12 -5.37 28.35
CA PHE A 77 -6.18 -4.10 29.07
C PHE A 77 -4.90 -3.26 28.90
N PRO A 78 -3.69 -3.82 28.99
CA PRO A 78 -2.44 -3.08 28.68
C PRO A 78 -2.41 -2.59 27.23
N LEU A 79 -2.91 -3.37 26.27
CA LEU A 79 -2.97 -2.99 24.87
C LEU A 79 -3.95 -1.84 24.64
N LYS A 80 -5.06 -1.78 25.38
CA LYS A 80 -6.02 -0.66 25.35
C LYS A 80 -5.37 0.63 25.87
N VAL A 81 -4.49 0.53 26.88
CA VAL A 81 -3.72 1.66 27.43
C VAL A 81 -2.70 2.14 26.40
N ILE A 82 -2.00 1.24 25.72
CA ILE A 82 -1.06 1.56 24.63
C ILE A 82 -1.80 2.13 23.43
N ALA A 83 -2.98 1.63 23.09
CA ALA A 83 -3.79 2.13 22.00
C ALA A 83 -4.48 3.49 22.30
N PHE A 84 -4.53 3.90 23.58
CA PHE A 84 -5.18 5.16 23.99
C PHE A 84 -4.57 6.40 23.32
N PRO A 85 -3.25 6.60 23.23
CA PRO A 85 -2.65 7.72 22.50
C PRO A 85 -3.02 7.71 21.00
N PHE A 86 -3.08 6.52 20.39
CA PHE A 86 -3.49 6.38 19.00
C PHE A 86 -4.97 6.73 18.82
N ASN A 87 -5.83 6.27 19.73
CA ASN A 87 -7.24 6.66 19.73
C ASN A 87 -7.40 8.18 19.93
N LEU A 88 -6.59 8.79 20.79
CA LEU A 88 -6.58 10.23 20.98
C LEU A 88 -6.20 10.97 19.70
N ILE A 89 -5.10 10.57 19.06
CA ILE A 89 -4.54 11.23 17.87
C ILE A 89 -5.39 10.97 16.63
N PHE A 90 -5.85 9.74 16.42
CA PHE A 90 -6.49 9.32 15.17
C PHE A 90 -8.02 9.33 15.21
N VAL A 91 -8.64 9.32 16.39
CA VAL A 91 -10.09 9.32 16.54
C VAL A 91 -10.59 10.58 17.20
N LYS A 92 -10.11 10.86 18.43
CA LYS A 92 -10.64 11.96 19.22
C LYS A 92 -10.22 13.32 18.68
N LEU A 93 -8.95 13.46 18.27
CA LEU A 93 -8.47 14.74 17.73
C LEU A 93 -9.12 15.08 16.38
N PRO A 94 -9.16 14.17 15.37
CA PRO A 94 -9.89 14.42 14.14
C PRO A 94 -11.39 14.52 14.34
N GLY A 95 -11.98 13.69 15.23
CA GLY A 95 -13.39 13.80 15.60
C GLY A 95 -13.71 15.11 16.30
N TRP A 96 -12.80 15.60 17.16
CA TRP A 96 -12.93 16.91 17.77
C TRP A 96 -12.75 18.04 16.74
N VAL A 97 -11.75 17.96 15.85
CA VAL A 97 -11.57 18.90 14.75
C VAL A 97 -12.78 18.88 13.82
N ALA A 98 -13.22 17.69 13.39
CA ALA A 98 -14.44 17.53 12.58
C ALA A 98 -15.67 18.05 13.33
N GLY A 99 -15.81 17.79 14.62
CA GLY A 99 -16.86 18.31 15.48
C GLY A 99 -16.79 19.84 15.63
N GLN A 100 -15.60 20.42 15.73
CA GLN A 100 -15.43 21.89 15.74
C GLN A 100 -15.75 22.52 14.37
N VAL A 101 -15.40 21.83 13.28
CA VAL A 101 -15.71 22.27 11.92
C VAL A 101 -17.18 22.10 11.58
N MET A 102 -17.83 21.06 12.12
CA MET A 102 -19.27 20.76 11.88
C MET A 102 -20.19 21.47 12.87
N THR A 103 -19.72 21.82 14.08
CA THR A 103 -20.49 22.69 14.98
C THR A 103 -20.26 24.14 14.61
N GLU A 104 -21.26 25.00 14.77
CA GLU A 104 -21.28 26.42 14.43
C GLU A 104 -20.14 27.28 15.05
N ARG A 105 -19.19 26.64 15.73
CA ARG A 105 -18.03 27.27 16.38
C ARG A 105 -16.80 27.44 15.49
N ALA A 106 -16.70 26.74 14.35
CA ALA A 106 -15.67 27.06 13.36
C ALA A 106 -15.95 28.42 12.73
N PRO A 107 -14.93 29.22 12.43
CA PRO A 107 -15.14 30.48 11.74
C PRO A 107 -15.99 30.24 10.50
N SER A 108 -17.18 30.82 10.47
CA SER A 108 -18.20 30.58 9.43
C SER A 108 -17.67 30.76 8.00
N GLY A 109 -16.57 31.52 7.84
CA GLY A 109 -15.83 31.67 6.60
C GLY A 109 -15.12 30.41 6.11
N ILE A 110 -14.42 29.66 6.99
CA ILE A 110 -13.65 28.45 6.60
C ILE A 110 -14.61 27.34 6.18
N VAL A 111 -15.66 27.09 6.96
CA VAL A 111 -16.68 26.06 6.62
C VAL A 111 -17.39 26.41 5.33
N ARG A 112 -17.72 27.68 5.14
CA ARG A 112 -18.35 28.18 3.91
C ARG A 112 -17.43 28.04 2.71
N ALA A 113 -16.14 28.37 2.86
CA ALA A 113 -15.14 28.21 1.81
C ALA A 113 -14.95 26.74 1.43
N TYR A 114 -14.84 25.82 2.43
CA TYR A 114 -14.73 24.38 2.18
C TYR A 114 -15.95 23.83 1.44
N ARG A 115 -17.18 24.13 1.93
CA ARG A 115 -18.43 23.73 1.26
C ARG A 115 -18.55 24.33 -0.14
N SER A 116 -18.11 25.58 -0.32
CA SER A 116 -18.07 26.20 -1.64
C SER A 116 -17.13 25.44 -2.58
N MET A 117 -15.91 25.11 -2.13
CA MET A 117 -14.95 24.31 -2.92
C MET A 117 -15.52 22.93 -3.25
N GLU A 118 -16.11 22.24 -2.29
CA GLU A 118 -16.75 20.94 -2.52
C GLU A 118 -17.94 21.02 -3.49
N ASN A 119 -18.76 22.06 -3.41
CA ASN A 119 -19.83 22.32 -4.38
C ASN A 119 -19.29 22.58 -5.80
N TRP A 120 -18.07 23.11 -5.93
CA TRP A 120 -17.39 23.27 -7.20
C TRP A 120 -16.72 21.97 -7.67
N GLY A 121 -16.81 20.89 -6.89
CA GLY A 121 -16.20 19.60 -7.20
C GLY A 121 -14.71 19.53 -6.88
N PHE A 122 -14.21 20.45 -6.05
CA PHE A 122 -12.83 20.45 -5.58
C PHE A 122 -12.77 20.04 -4.11
N ARG A 123 -11.93 19.05 -3.80
CA ARG A 123 -11.73 18.55 -2.42
C ARG A 123 -10.26 18.67 -2.04
N PRO A 124 -9.92 19.59 -1.13
CA PRO A 124 -8.60 19.64 -0.54
C PRO A 124 -8.44 18.53 0.52
N MET A 125 -7.25 17.92 0.58
CA MET A 125 -6.90 16.88 1.55
C MET A 125 -5.48 17.07 2.07
N LEU A 126 -5.25 16.70 3.33
CA LEU A 126 -3.92 16.56 3.89
C LEU A 126 -3.49 15.10 3.78
N ARG A 127 -2.28 14.88 3.30
CA ARG A 127 -1.70 13.55 3.12
C ARG A 127 -0.31 13.48 3.76
N THR A 128 0.02 12.37 4.40
CA THR A 128 1.32 12.20 5.08
C THR A 128 2.30 11.33 4.32
N SER A 129 1.99 10.94 3.07
CA SER A 129 2.79 9.97 2.33
C SER A 129 2.85 10.27 0.83
N ILE A 130 3.41 11.42 0.47
CA ILE A 130 3.80 11.71 -0.91
C ILE A 130 5.32 11.66 -0.99
N GLY A 131 5.80 10.90 -2.00
CA GLY A 131 7.22 10.61 -2.17
C GLY A 131 7.73 9.48 -1.25
N PRO A 132 8.91 8.94 -1.56
CA PRO A 132 9.50 7.79 -0.87
C PRO A 132 9.85 8.07 0.59
N ARG A 133 10.26 9.29 0.91
CA ARG A 133 10.55 9.75 2.28
C ARG A 133 9.33 10.40 2.91
N SER A 134 8.22 9.72 2.99
CA SER A 134 6.92 10.13 3.55
C SER A 134 6.90 11.52 4.19
N SER A 135 6.29 12.50 3.54
CA SER A 135 6.21 13.87 4.05
C SER A 135 4.78 14.37 4.02
N LEU A 136 4.51 15.41 4.82
CA LEU A 136 3.24 16.10 4.79
C LEU A 136 3.02 16.73 3.41
N ALA A 137 1.84 16.58 2.86
CA ALA A 137 1.48 17.11 1.56
C ALA A 137 0.06 17.66 1.56
N ILE A 138 -0.17 18.64 0.71
CA ILE A 138 -1.50 19.13 0.37
C ILE A 138 -1.87 18.50 -0.97
N GLU A 139 -3.04 17.89 -1.02
CA GLU A 139 -3.62 17.32 -2.22
C GLU A 139 -4.93 18.04 -2.56
N GLY A 140 -5.12 18.38 -3.82
CA GLY A 140 -6.38 18.85 -4.38
C GLY A 140 -6.94 17.82 -5.35
N GLN A 141 -8.20 17.49 -5.21
CA GLN A 141 -8.92 16.57 -6.07
C GLN A 141 -10.08 17.27 -6.74
N LEU A 142 -10.13 17.24 -8.08
CA LEU A 142 -11.24 17.74 -8.88
C LEU A 142 -12.06 16.52 -9.35
N PHE A 143 -13.35 16.47 -9.01
CA PHE A 143 -14.23 15.32 -9.26
C PHE A 143 -15.58 15.68 -9.90
N ARG A 144 -15.84 16.96 -10.16
CA ARG A 144 -17.17 17.43 -10.62
C ARG A 144 -17.52 17.06 -12.05
N PHE A 145 -16.54 16.76 -12.87
CA PHE A 145 -16.73 16.63 -14.32
C PHE A 145 -16.67 15.17 -14.75
N GLU A 146 -17.39 14.28 -14.08
CA GLU A 146 -17.48 12.90 -14.56
C GLU A 146 -17.79 12.84 -16.06
N PRO A 147 -17.06 12.03 -16.80
CA PRO A 147 -16.08 11.00 -16.36
C PRO A 147 -14.64 11.51 -16.13
N TRP A 148 -14.41 12.82 -16.16
CA TRP A 148 -13.08 13.45 -16.02
C TRP A 148 -12.70 13.66 -14.57
N TYR A 149 -11.43 13.46 -14.28
CA TYR A 149 -10.85 13.76 -12.96
C TYR A 149 -9.48 14.41 -13.08
N ALA A 150 -9.10 15.18 -12.08
CA ALA A 150 -7.75 15.70 -11.92
C ALA A 150 -7.34 15.67 -10.44
N HIS A 151 -6.07 15.35 -10.20
CA HIS A 151 -5.44 15.36 -8.89
C HIS A 151 -4.14 16.13 -8.96
N SER A 152 -3.88 16.93 -7.94
CA SER A 152 -2.60 17.62 -7.76
C SER A 152 -2.19 17.51 -6.31
N ALA A 153 -0.97 17.10 -6.05
CA ALA A 153 -0.43 16.97 -4.70
C ALA A 153 1.01 17.48 -4.66
N ILE A 154 1.33 18.25 -3.61
CA ILE A 154 2.65 18.83 -3.38
C ILE A 154 3.03 18.61 -1.93
N SER A 155 4.22 18.07 -1.71
CA SER A 155 4.76 17.82 -0.37
C SER A 155 5.70 18.92 0.09
N VAL A 156 5.84 19.04 1.41
CA VAL A 156 6.79 19.99 2.03
C VAL A 156 8.27 19.64 1.75
N ARG A 157 8.56 18.46 1.20
CA ARG A 157 9.89 18.03 0.79
C ARG A 157 10.12 18.13 -0.71
N GLY A 158 9.24 18.83 -1.45
CA GLY A 158 9.40 19.07 -2.87
C GLY A 158 8.86 17.97 -3.79
N SER A 159 8.39 16.82 -3.27
CA SER A 159 7.75 15.82 -4.11
C SER A 159 6.41 16.33 -4.61
N GLN A 160 6.12 16.08 -5.88
CA GLN A 160 4.91 16.55 -6.56
C GLN A 160 4.28 15.38 -7.31
N ARG A 161 2.96 15.40 -7.42
CA ARG A 161 2.20 14.45 -8.22
C ARG A 161 0.99 15.12 -8.83
N HIS A 162 0.94 15.13 -10.14
CA HIS A 162 -0.18 15.66 -10.91
C HIS A 162 -0.70 14.57 -11.83
N ARG A 163 -2.00 14.39 -11.89
CA ARG A 163 -2.62 13.44 -12.80
C ARG A 163 -3.97 13.96 -13.26
N ALA A 164 -4.29 13.71 -14.49
CA ALA A 164 -5.60 13.99 -15.05
C ALA A 164 -6.00 12.85 -15.98
N GLY A 165 -7.28 12.58 -16.06
CA GLY A 165 -7.75 11.48 -16.88
C GLY A 165 -9.25 11.42 -17.03
N VAL A 166 -9.66 10.38 -17.70
CA VAL A 166 -11.06 9.99 -17.89
C VAL A 166 -11.24 8.56 -17.39
N LEU A 167 -12.33 8.31 -16.71
CA LEU A 167 -12.72 6.98 -16.24
C LEU A 167 -14.17 6.71 -16.67
N LEU A 168 -14.33 5.76 -17.55
CA LEU A 168 -15.62 5.18 -17.91
C LEU A 168 -15.76 3.86 -17.16
N ALA A 169 -16.71 3.77 -16.25
CA ALA A 169 -16.88 2.60 -15.41
C ALA A 169 -18.33 2.11 -15.46
N ASP A 170 -18.45 0.80 -15.60
CA ASP A 170 -19.66 0.00 -15.46
C ASP A 170 -19.37 -1.12 -14.47
N PRO A 171 -20.35 -1.74 -13.79
CA PRO A 171 -20.09 -2.83 -12.83
C PRO A 171 -19.26 -4.01 -13.35
N ARG A 172 -19.23 -4.24 -14.66
CA ARG A 172 -18.48 -5.34 -15.28
C ARG A 172 -17.25 -4.89 -16.04
N PHE A 173 -17.18 -3.64 -16.44
CA PHE A 173 -16.13 -3.12 -17.30
C PHE A 173 -15.70 -1.72 -16.88
N SER A 174 -14.41 -1.43 -16.98
CA SER A 174 -13.92 -0.06 -16.89
C SER A 174 -12.86 0.23 -17.95
N LEU A 175 -12.86 1.46 -18.45
CA LEU A 175 -11.84 1.99 -19.34
C LEU A 175 -11.35 3.32 -18.78
N SER A 176 -10.04 3.45 -18.66
CA SER A 176 -9.43 4.70 -18.21
C SER A 176 -8.34 5.14 -19.18
N ALA A 177 -8.21 6.46 -19.32
CA ALA A 177 -7.04 7.09 -19.92
C ALA A 177 -6.53 8.15 -18.93
N GLU A 178 -5.25 8.12 -18.60
CA GLU A 178 -4.63 8.99 -17.60
C GLU A 178 -3.29 9.51 -18.12
N ALA A 179 -3.05 10.80 -17.92
CA ALA A 179 -1.73 11.41 -18.00
C ALA A 179 -1.27 11.79 -16.59
N ARG A 180 -0.04 11.48 -16.25
CA ARG A 180 0.55 11.73 -14.95
C ARG A 180 1.96 12.30 -15.11
N TRP A 181 2.24 13.33 -14.32
CA TRP A 181 3.59 13.78 -14.04
C TRP A 181 3.86 13.67 -12.56
N GLN A 182 5.02 13.15 -12.20
CA GLN A 182 5.43 13.00 -10.81
C GLN A 182 6.91 13.35 -10.69
N ARG A 183 7.23 14.10 -9.64
CA ARG A 183 8.57 14.29 -9.11
C ARG A 183 8.67 13.70 -7.72
N ASP A 184 9.51 12.71 -7.55
CA ASP A 184 9.91 12.20 -6.25
C ASP A 184 11.23 12.86 -5.87
N ALA A 185 11.18 13.92 -5.06
CA ALA A 185 12.28 14.87 -4.82
C ALA A 185 13.48 14.27 -4.05
N GLN A 186 13.24 13.22 -3.25
CA GLN A 186 14.24 12.62 -2.35
C GLN A 186 14.02 11.11 -2.27
N VAL A 187 14.42 10.39 -3.31
CA VAL A 187 14.40 8.92 -3.31
C VAL A 187 15.71 8.43 -2.69
N THR A 188 15.60 7.48 -1.78
CA THR A 188 16.78 6.89 -1.14
C THR A 188 17.20 5.63 -1.90
N PHE A 189 18.49 5.50 -2.17
CA PHE A 189 19.12 4.33 -2.74
C PHE A 189 20.25 3.85 -1.83
N TYR A 190 20.33 2.54 -1.60
CA TYR A 190 21.31 1.89 -0.71
C TYR A 190 22.25 0.94 -1.45
N GLY A 191 22.29 1.03 -2.79
CA GLY A 191 23.05 0.09 -3.62
C GLY A 191 22.22 -1.14 -4.03
N LEU A 192 22.87 -2.05 -4.73
CA LEU A 192 22.28 -3.27 -5.27
C LEU A 192 22.60 -4.50 -4.42
N GLY A 193 21.67 -5.42 -4.38
CA GLY A 193 21.84 -6.73 -3.74
C GLY A 193 21.29 -6.82 -2.31
N PRO A 194 21.25 -8.08 -1.79
CA PRO A 194 20.69 -8.38 -0.47
C PRO A 194 21.56 -7.94 0.71
N ARG A 195 22.81 -7.55 0.44
CA ARG A 195 23.81 -7.16 1.45
C ARG A 195 24.41 -5.79 1.15
N SER A 196 23.64 -4.92 0.48
CA SER A 196 24.05 -3.56 0.25
C SER A 196 24.38 -2.86 1.57
N ASP A 197 25.41 -2.00 1.57
CA ASP A 197 25.82 -1.22 2.72
C ASP A 197 24.65 -0.32 3.19
N PRO A 198 24.52 -0.02 4.51
CA PRO A 198 23.58 0.97 4.99
C PRO A 198 23.85 2.40 4.50
N ASP A 199 25.02 2.66 3.90
CA ASP A 199 25.30 3.93 3.25
C ASP A 199 24.29 4.21 2.15
N ARG A 200 23.89 5.46 2.04
CA ARG A 200 22.79 5.87 1.18
C ARG A 200 23.12 7.12 0.39
N GLY A 201 22.75 7.10 -0.87
CA GLY A 201 22.64 8.31 -1.67
C GLY A 201 21.17 8.68 -1.95
N LEU A 202 20.94 9.94 -2.18
CA LEU A 202 19.63 10.44 -2.57
C LEU A 202 19.63 10.84 -4.06
N TYR A 203 18.46 10.78 -4.68
CA TYR A 203 18.23 11.31 -6.01
C TYR A 203 16.81 11.85 -6.14
N SER A 204 16.59 12.70 -7.11
CA SER A 204 15.23 13.03 -7.56
C SER A 204 14.88 12.18 -8.78
N HIS A 205 13.61 11.81 -8.89
CA HIS A 205 13.08 11.05 -10.02
C HIS A 205 11.87 11.78 -10.59
N ASP A 206 12.05 12.32 -11.76
CA ASP A 206 10.98 12.94 -12.54
C ASP A 206 10.47 11.93 -13.56
N TYR A 207 9.17 11.73 -13.63
CA TYR A 207 8.62 10.88 -14.66
C TYR A 207 7.26 11.34 -15.18
N TRP A 208 7.07 11.14 -16.48
CA TRP A 208 5.82 11.27 -17.18
C TRP A 208 5.27 9.88 -17.51
N ASP A 209 3.97 9.72 -17.38
CA ASP A 209 3.29 8.47 -17.72
C ASP A 209 1.93 8.83 -18.36
N VAL A 210 1.75 8.42 -19.60
CA VAL A 210 0.48 8.51 -20.29
C VAL A 210 0.03 7.10 -20.60
N ARG A 211 -1.13 6.69 -20.11
CA ARG A 211 -1.60 5.32 -20.27
C ARG A 211 -3.09 5.21 -20.48
N SER A 212 -3.49 4.16 -21.18
CA SER A 212 -4.86 3.67 -21.26
C SER A 212 -4.93 2.28 -20.67
N ARG A 213 -5.97 1.99 -19.89
CA ARG A 213 -6.19 0.68 -19.26
C ARG A 213 -7.65 0.31 -19.32
N GLY A 214 -7.92 -0.93 -19.76
CA GLY A 214 -9.21 -1.57 -19.66
C GLY A 214 -9.20 -2.63 -18.56
N SER A 215 -10.31 -2.79 -17.84
CA SER A 215 -10.51 -3.94 -16.95
C SER A 215 -11.89 -4.55 -17.18
N ALA A 216 -11.99 -5.87 -17.00
CA ALA A 216 -13.24 -6.59 -17.11
C ALA A 216 -13.39 -7.57 -15.94
N ARG A 217 -14.58 -7.59 -15.34
CA ARG A 217 -14.95 -8.59 -14.35
C ARG A 217 -15.65 -9.74 -15.07
N LEU A 218 -14.97 -10.88 -15.17
CA LEU A 218 -15.47 -12.07 -15.87
C LEU A 218 -16.48 -12.82 -15.00
N THR A 219 -16.19 -12.94 -13.71
CA THR A 219 -17.10 -13.48 -12.69
C THR A 219 -17.09 -12.57 -11.47
N ARG A 220 -17.78 -12.95 -10.40
CA ARG A 220 -17.68 -12.22 -9.11
C ARG A 220 -16.27 -12.25 -8.52
N GLU A 221 -15.56 -13.35 -8.77
CA GLU A 221 -14.26 -13.64 -8.21
C GLU A 221 -13.09 -13.31 -9.15
N ILE A 222 -13.34 -13.29 -10.47
CA ILE A 222 -12.28 -13.15 -11.48
C ILE A 222 -12.41 -11.81 -12.20
N ALA A 223 -11.32 -11.03 -12.14
CA ALA A 223 -11.15 -9.82 -12.94
C ALA A 223 -9.85 -9.89 -13.74
N VAL A 224 -9.86 -9.33 -14.95
CA VAL A 224 -8.68 -9.18 -15.80
C VAL A 224 -8.52 -7.72 -16.21
N ASP A 225 -7.29 -7.32 -16.45
CA ASP A 225 -6.98 -5.98 -16.93
C ASP A 225 -5.84 -6.01 -17.95
N ALA A 226 -5.85 -5.04 -18.86
CA ALA A 226 -4.78 -4.81 -19.82
C ALA A 226 -4.63 -3.32 -20.08
N GLY A 227 -3.41 -2.89 -20.39
CA GLY A 227 -3.11 -1.49 -20.65
C GLY A 227 -1.95 -1.29 -21.59
N VAL A 228 -1.90 -0.11 -22.17
CA VAL A 228 -0.79 0.42 -22.94
C VAL A 228 -0.45 1.79 -22.40
N GLY A 229 0.83 2.11 -22.35
CA GLY A 229 1.31 3.40 -21.88
C GLY A 229 2.63 3.80 -22.50
N PHE A 230 2.95 5.07 -22.32
CA PHE A 230 4.25 5.64 -22.61
C PHE A 230 4.76 6.28 -21.31
N GLU A 231 6.01 6.05 -20.97
CA GLU A 231 6.65 6.68 -19.83
C GLU A 231 8.02 7.25 -20.23
N ASP A 232 8.37 8.36 -19.59
CA ASP A 232 9.64 9.06 -19.73
C ASP A 232 10.19 9.34 -18.33
N ASN A 233 11.46 9.00 -18.09
CA ASN A 233 12.06 9.02 -16.77
C ASN A 233 13.39 9.78 -16.82
N SER A 234 13.61 10.69 -15.87
CA SER A 234 14.89 11.34 -15.64
C SER A 234 15.28 11.30 -14.18
N ILE A 235 16.58 11.15 -13.94
CA ILE A 235 17.20 11.10 -12.62
C ILE A 235 18.12 12.30 -12.50
N ASP A 236 17.97 13.04 -11.40
CA ASP A 236 18.75 14.21 -11.08
C ASP A 236 19.17 14.22 -9.59
N ASP A 237 19.96 15.20 -9.20
CA ASP A 237 20.31 15.43 -7.80
C ASP A 237 19.07 15.63 -6.92
N PRO A 238 19.13 15.26 -5.65
CA PRO A 238 18.02 15.44 -4.72
C PRO A 238 17.68 16.91 -4.54
N VAL A 239 16.40 17.20 -4.32
CA VAL A 239 15.88 18.56 -4.20
C VAL A 239 15.65 18.91 -2.72
N TRP A 240 16.01 20.14 -2.34
CA TRP A 240 15.80 20.72 -1.00
C TRP A 240 16.42 19.89 0.15
N THR A 241 17.64 19.43 -0.04
CA THR A 241 18.41 18.71 0.99
C THR A 241 19.90 18.89 0.73
N ASP A 242 20.69 18.85 1.79
CA ASP A 242 22.16 18.79 1.77
C ASP A 242 22.67 17.35 1.98
N ASP A 243 21.77 16.35 2.03
CA ASP A 243 22.16 14.94 2.11
C ASP A 243 22.88 14.52 0.82
N ALA A 244 23.85 13.60 0.94
CA ALA A 244 24.67 13.12 -0.17
C ALA A 244 23.84 12.57 -1.35
N SER A 245 24.24 12.90 -2.57
CA SER A 245 23.63 12.40 -3.80
C SER A 245 24.09 10.98 -4.11
N ILE A 246 23.32 10.24 -4.94
CA ILE A 246 23.81 8.95 -5.51
C ILE A 246 25.07 9.13 -6.34
N TYR A 247 25.29 10.31 -6.90
CA TYR A 247 26.48 10.63 -7.69
C TYR A 247 27.73 10.79 -6.84
N ASP A 248 27.57 11.09 -5.54
CA ASP A 248 28.66 11.21 -4.58
C ASP A 248 29.01 9.87 -3.94
N GLU A 249 28.00 9.01 -3.69
CA GLU A 249 28.14 7.78 -2.90
C GLU A 249 28.35 6.52 -3.75
N PHE A 250 27.91 6.53 -5.02
CA PHE A 250 27.91 5.33 -5.86
C PHE A 250 28.58 5.56 -7.21
N ASP A 251 29.18 4.51 -7.75
CA ASP A 251 29.63 4.47 -9.15
C ASP A 251 28.41 4.38 -10.09
N THR A 252 27.84 5.54 -10.43
CA THR A 252 26.63 5.65 -11.27
C THR A 252 26.84 5.16 -12.70
N SER A 253 28.08 4.95 -13.15
CA SER A 253 28.34 4.32 -14.46
C SER A 253 27.85 2.87 -14.54
N ARG A 254 27.68 2.23 -13.38
CA ARG A 254 27.13 0.86 -13.23
C ARG A 254 25.62 0.84 -12.98
N LEU A 255 25.00 1.98 -12.78
CA LEU A 255 23.57 2.11 -12.53
C LEU A 255 22.87 2.52 -13.82
N TYR A 256 22.39 1.55 -14.58
CA TYR A 256 21.69 1.84 -15.83
C TYR A 256 20.49 2.75 -15.56
N GLY A 257 20.36 3.81 -16.36
CA GLY A 257 19.32 4.85 -16.20
C GLY A 257 19.69 6.00 -15.24
N ALA A 258 20.83 5.96 -14.52
CA ALA A 258 21.21 7.03 -13.60
C ALA A 258 21.69 8.30 -14.34
N ASN A 259 22.38 8.15 -15.47
CA ASN A 259 23.03 9.24 -16.19
C ASN A 259 22.35 9.58 -17.52
N GLN A 260 21.13 9.12 -17.73
CA GLN A 260 20.40 9.33 -18.98
C GLN A 260 18.89 9.36 -18.75
N THR A 261 18.20 10.12 -19.56
CA THR A 261 16.74 10.01 -19.67
C THR A 261 16.39 8.71 -20.38
N THR A 262 15.39 7.99 -19.92
CA THR A 262 14.93 6.73 -20.51
C THR A 262 13.45 6.81 -20.82
N SER A 263 13.05 6.36 -22.00
CA SER A 263 11.68 6.42 -22.47
C SER A 263 11.19 5.05 -22.93
N TYR A 264 9.99 4.66 -22.51
CA TYR A 264 9.45 3.32 -22.79
C TYR A 264 8.01 3.38 -23.29
N VAL A 265 7.72 2.54 -24.27
CA VAL A 265 6.36 2.07 -24.50
C VAL A 265 6.14 0.84 -23.62
N ARG A 266 5.07 0.88 -22.83
CA ARG A 266 4.71 -0.20 -21.89
C ARG A 266 3.43 -0.88 -22.32
N LEU A 267 3.45 -2.22 -22.34
CA LEU A 267 2.26 -3.07 -22.42
C LEU A 267 2.14 -3.82 -21.11
N ASP A 268 1.02 -3.70 -20.43
CA ASP A 268 0.79 -4.40 -19.18
C ASP A 268 -0.55 -5.12 -19.14
N GLY A 269 -0.62 -6.16 -18.33
CA GLY A 269 -1.86 -6.89 -18.10
C GLY A 269 -1.81 -7.71 -16.83
N GLY A 270 -2.98 -8.12 -16.35
CA GLY A 270 -3.07 -8.87 -15.12
C GLY A 270 -4.37 -9.61 -14.95
N ALA A 271 -4.37 -10.53 -13.99
CA ALA A 271 -5.54 -11.26 -13.55
C ALA A 271 -5.60 -11.26 -12.02
N THR A 272 -6.80 -11.10 -11.49
CA THR A 272 -7.10 -11.15 -10.05
C THR A 272 -8.13 -12.24 -9.80
N LEU A 273 -7.87 -13.11 -8.83
CA LEU A 273 -8.84 -14.04 -8.26
C LEU A 273 -9.10 -13.58 -6.83
N ASP A 274 -10.34 -13.14 -6.55
CA ASP A 274 -10.77 -12.66 -5.24
C ASP A 274 -11.80 -13.63 -4.64
N LEU A 275 -11.34 -14.46 -3.72
CA LEU A 275 -12.15 -15.41 -2.95
C LEU A 275 -12.45 -14.86 -1.55
N THR A 276 -12.22 -13.56 -1.31
CA THR A 276 -12.50 -12.97 -0.02
C THR A 276 -14.00 -12.84 0.20
N LYS A 277 -14.43 -13.22 1.40
CA LYS A 277 -15.80 -12.99 1.88
C LYS A 277 -15.71 -11.95 2.99
N ARG A 278 -16.41 -10.86 2.80
CA ARG A 278 -16.54 -9.84 3.84
C ARG A 278 -17.56 -10.28 4.85
N ARG A 279 -17.16 -10.28 6.11
CA ARG A 279 -18.06 -10.50 7.25
C ARG A 279 -18.22 -9.19 7.99
N GLU A 280 -19.28 -9.10 8.79
CA GLU A 280 -19.58 -7.90 9.59
C GLU A 280 -18.38 -7.39 10.40
N PHE A 281 -17.53 -8.29 10.90
CA PHE A 281 -16.40 -7.96 11.76
C PHE A 281 -15.02 -8.16 11.10
N GLN A 282 -14.89 -9.08 10.14
CA GLN A 282 -13.58 -9.49 9.60
C GLN A 282 -13.71 -10.03 8.18
N ASP A 283 -12.65 -9.85 7.40
CA ASP A 283 -12.51 -10.52 6.11
C ASP A 283 -12.10 -11.99 6.31
N THR A 284 -12.49 -12.87 5.42
CA THR A 284 -12.08 -14.28 5.37
C THR A 284 -11.82 -14.68 3.92
N GLY A 285 -11.01 -15.71 3.72
CA GLY A 285 -10.64 -16.19 2.39
C GLY A 285 -9.31 -15.61 1.91
N ALA A 286 -9.12 -15.57 0.60
CA ALA A 286 -7.86 -15.10 0.01
C ALA A 286 -8.11 -14.40 -1.31
N TRP A 287 -7.17 -13.55 -1.70
CA TRP A 287 -7.08 -13.03 -3.06
C TRP A 287 -5.69 -13.23 -3.63
N PHE A 288 -5.64 -13.35 -4.94
CA PHE A 288 -4.41 -13.57 -5.71
C PHE A 288 -4.42 -12.61 -6.90
N ARG A 289 -3.26 -12.05 -7.20
CA ARG A 289 -3.06 -11.24 -8.40
C ARG A 289 -1.74 -11.59 -9.05
N ILE A 290 -1.79 -11.75 -10.36
CA ILE A 290 -0.61 -11.81 -11.23
C ILE A 290 -0.67 -10.66 -12.22
N GLN A 291 0.47 -10.03 -12.48
CA GLN A 291 0.63 -8.94 -13.44
C GLN A 291 1.90 -9.14 -14.24
N GLY A 292 1.85 -8.81 -15.52
CA GLY A 292 3.01 -8.72 -16.41
C GLY A 292 3.09 -7.34 -17.03
N ALA A 293 4.29 -6.85 -17.27
CA ALA A 293 4.54 -5.64 -18.04
C ALA A 293 5.76 -5.84 -18.94
N LEU A 294 5.63 -5.43 -20.19
CA LEU A 294 6.70 -5.40 -21.19
C LEU A 294 7.06 -3.93 -21.43
N TYR A 295 8.32 -3.62 -21.36
CA TYR A 295 8.87 -2.29 -21.62
C TYR A 295 9.73 -2.36 -22.86
N ARG A 296 9.41 -1.52 -23.85
CA ARG A 296 10.16 -1.37 -25.09
C ARG A 296 10.79 0.01 -25.12
N GLY A 297 12.09 0.06 -25.19
CA GLY A 297 12.86 1.29 -25.31
C GLY A 297 12.47 2.06 -26.57
N VAL A 298 12.37 3.38 -26.44
CA VAL A 298 12.00 4.25 -27.57
C VAL A 298 13.26 4.71 -28.32
N SER A 299 14.38 4.87 -27.61
CA SER A 299 15.67 5.22 -28.19
C SER A 299 16.58 4.00 -28.28
N ASP A 300 17.58 4.07 -29.16
CA ASP A 300 18.59 3.01 -29.33
C ASP A 300 19.46 2.79 -28.07
N THR A 301 19.44 3.74 -27.14
CA THR A 301 20.14 3.65 -25.84
C THR A 301 19.30 3.00 -24.76
N ASP A 302 17.98 2.86 -24.97
CA ASP A 302 17.07 2.26 -24.00
C ASP A 302 17.05 0.74 -24.13
N SER A 303 17.07 0.03 -23.02
CA SER A 303 16.97 -1.43 -23.01
C SER A 303 15.54 -1.89 -22.93
N ASP A 304 15.24 -2.94 -23.65
CA ASP A 304 13.98 -3.68 -23.46
C ASP A 304 14.05 -4.54 -22.22
N PHE A 305 12.96 -4.59 -21.47
CA PHE A 305 12.84 -5.47 -20.30
C PHE A 305 11.39 -5.84 -20.01
N HIS A 306 11.21 -6.86 -19.20
CA HIS A 306 9.89 -7.25 -18.73
C HIS A 306 9.87 -7.48 -17.23
N VAL A 307 8.69 -7.30 -16.64
CA VAL A 307 8.44 -7.45 -15.21
C VAL A 307 7.24 -8.35 -15.00
N ILE A 308 7.38 -9.35 -14.15
CA ILE A 308 6.27 -10.19 -13.67
C ILE A 308 6.14 -9.98 -12.17
N SER A 309 4.94 -9.72 -11.70
CA SER A 309 4.65 -9.53 -10.28
C SER A 309 3.52 -10.47 -9.86
N GLY A 310 3.69 -11.09 -8.70
CA GLY A 310 2.68 -11.91 -8.05
C GLY A 310 2.38 -11.36 -6.66
N SER A 311 1.12 -11.40 -6.26
CA SER A 311 0.73 -11.11 -4.88
C SER A 311 -0.40 -12.01 -4.45
N ALA A 312 -0.34 -12.47 -3.21
CA ALA A 312 -1.35 -13.27 -2.56
C ALA A 312 -1.59 -12.73 -1.16
N GLN A 313 -2.84 -12.72 -0.72
CA GLN A 313 -3.18 -12.34 0.65
C GLN A 313 -4.32 -13.22 1.14
N GLY A 314 -4.15 -13.78 2.33
CA GLY A 314 -5.12 -14.64 2.99
C GLY A 314 -5.52 -14.07 4.34
N TYR A 315 -6.77 -14.34 4.74
CA TYR A 315 -7.35 -13.91 6.01
C TYR A 315 -7.98 -15.09 6.73
N LEU A 316 -7.53 -15.33 7.95
CA LEU A 316 -8.02 -16.38 8.83
C LEU A 316 -8.59 -15.75 10.11
N PRO A 317 -9.91 -15.61 10.24
CA PRO A 317 -10.51 -15.15 11.48
C PRO A 317 -10.36 -16.21 12.56
N ILE A 318 -9.90 -15.82 13.75
CA ILE A 318 -9.83 -16.67 14.95
C ILE A 318 -11.14 -16.57 15.71
N ASN A 319 -11.58 -15.33 15.91
CA ASN A 319 -12.87 -15.00 16.52
C ASN A 319 -13.35 -13.64 16.00
N GLN A 320 -14.40 -13.06 16.57
CA GLN A 320 -14.99 -11.80 16.09
C GLN A 320 -14.07 -10.58 16.17
N ARG A 321 -12.97 -10.64 16.96
CA ARG A 321 -12.03 -9.53 17.15
C ARG A 321 -10.61 -9.84 16.71
N GLN A 322 -10.32 -11.12 16.45
CA GLN A 322 -8.96 -11.57 16.14
C GLN A 322 -8.88 -12.19 14.76
N GLN A 323 -7.83 -11.86 14.05
CA GLN A 323 -7.60 -12.35 12.70
C GLN A 323 -6.11 -12.53 12.45
N PHE A 324 -5.73 -13.61 11.80
CA PHE A 324 -4.46 -13.70 11.10
C PHE A 324 -4.61 -13.22 9.66
N ALA A 325 -3.64 -12.46 9.18
CA ALA A 325 -3.49 -12.10 7.78
C ALA A 325 -2.08 -12.52 7.32
N LEU A 326 -2.04 -13.18 6.17
CA LEU A 326 -0.80 -13.58 5.51
C LEU A 326 -0.73 -12.90 4.15
N ARG A 327 0.44 -12.41 3.79
CA ARG A 327 0.69 -11.80 2.49
C ARG A 327 2.01 -12.32 1.92
N ALA A 328 1.98 -12.67 0.64
CA ALA A 328 3.17 -12.97 -0.15
C ALA A 328 3.21 -12.01 -1.34
N VAL A 329 4.38 -11.49 -1.65
CA VAL A 329 4.61 -10.63 -2.82
C VAL A 329 5.90 -11.08 -3.48
N THR A 330 5.86 -11.22 -4.80
CA THR A 330 7.06 -11.46 -5.60
C THR A 330 7.09 -10.51 -6.78
N ARG A 331 8.28 -10.15 -7.20
CA ARG A 331 8.52 -9.38 -8.42
C ARG A 331 9.78 -9.93 -9.10
N ILE A 332 9.67 -10.17 -10.38
CA ILE A 332 10.74 -10.72 -11.22
C ILE A 332 10.93 -9.76 -12.38
N SER A 333 12.14 -9.28 -12.58
CA SER A 333 12.47 -8.36 -13.66
C SER A 333 13.61 -8.93 -14.50
N ARG A 334 13.47 -8.88 -15.85
CA ARG A 334 14.47 -9.40 -16.78
C ARG A 334 14.68 -8.42 -17.91
N ALA A 335 15.94 -8.12 -18.21
CA ALA A 335 16.31 -7.42 -19.42
C ALA A 335 16.30 -8.37 -20.63
N ASP A 336 15.81 -7.89 -21.76
CA ASP A 336 15.75 -8.63 -23.02
C ASP A 336 17.03 -8.40 -23.87
N GLY A 337 18.07 -7.77 -23.29
CA GLY A 337 19.35 -7.46 -23.96
C GLY A 337 20.45 -7.13 -22.96
N GLY A 338 21.61 -6.65 -23.45
CA GLY A 338 22.81 -6.47 -22.65
C GLY A 338 22.88 -5.21 -21.78
N ALA A 339 21.99 -4.24 -21.95
CA ALA A 339 22.11 -2.92 -21.28
C ALA A 339 21.56 -2.91 -19.82
N GLY A 340 20.79 -3.90 -19.42
CA GLY A 340 20.27 -3.99 -18.06
C GLY A 340 18.88 -3.36 -17.88
N ILE A 341 18.39 -3.35 -16.64
CA ILE A 341 17.12 -2.74 -16.25
C ILE A 341 17.44 -1.43 -15.54
N PRO A 342 16.73 -0.31 -15.83
CA PRO A 342 16.96 0.92 -15.08
C PRO A 342 16.81 0.68 -13.57
N PHE A 343 17.77 1.19 -12.78
CA PHE A 343 17.85 0.87 -11.35
C PHE A 343 16.59 1.26 -10.57
N PHE A 344 15.86 2.27 -11.02
CA PHE A 344 14.58 2.70 -10.44
C PHE A 344 13.38 1.80 -10.81
N HIS A 345 13.54 0.89 -11.78
CA HIS A 345 12.57 -0.17 -12.11
C HIS A 345 12.84 -1.51 -11.42
N LEU A 346 13.96 -1.64 -10.74
CA LEU A 346 14.30 -2.85 -9.99
C LEU A 346 13.32 -3.14 -8.87
N SER A 347 13.35 -4.36 -8.39
CA SER A 347 12.53 -4.80 -7.26
C SER A 347 13.11 -4.30 -5.95
N THR A 348 12.27 -3.83 -5.04
CA THR A 348 12.72 -3.27 -3.77
C THR A 348 12.04 -3.94 -2.57
N LEU A 349 12.81 -4.17 -1.52
CA LEU A 349 12.37 -4.69 -0.23
C LEU A 349 12.64 -3.66 0.87
N GLY A 350 11.71 -3.51 1.80
CA GLY A 350 11.75 -2.56 2.92
C GLY A 350 10.52 -1.68 3.01
N GLY A 351 10.34 -1.07 4.18
CA GLY A 351 9.20 -0.21 4.47
C GLY A 351 7.90 -0.96 4.75
N THR A 352 6.80 -0.22 4.79
CA THR A 352 5.51 -0.68 5.32
C THR A 352 4.82 -1.80 4.54
N ARG A 353 5.29 -2.12 3.35
CA ARG A 353 4.64 -3.13 2.50
C ARG A 353 5.28 -4.49 2.58
N SER A 354 6.56 -4.57 2.94
CA SER A 354 7.32 -5.80 2.86
C SER A 354 8.15 -6.10 4.12
N ALA A 355 8.76 -5.09 4.76
CA ALA A 355 9.62 -5.27 5.92
C ALA A 355 9.65 -4.00 6.78
N LEU A 356 8.76 -3.92 7.80
CA LEU A 356 8.53 -2.72 8.62
C LEU A 356 9.75 -2.25 9.40
N GLY A 357 10.69 -3.15 9.73
CA GLY A 357 11.90 -2.85 10.48
C GLY A 357 13.01 -2.20 9.65
N TYR A 358 12.83 -2.14 8.33
CA TYR A 358 13.80 -1.55 7.41
C TYR A 358 13.27 -0.27 6.76
N SER A 359 14.18 0.60 6.36
CA SER A 359 13.85 1.78 5.56
C SER A 359 13.15 1.40 4.25
N THR A 360 12.37 2.30 3.67
CA THR A 360 11.73 2.08 2.37
C THR A 360 12.80 1.84 1.31
N SER A 361 12.64 0.79 0.49
CA SER A 361 13.57 0.39 -0.56
C SER A 361 15.00 0.13 -0.06
N ARG A 362 15.15 -0.42 1.14
CA ARG A 362 16.45 -0.70 1.75
C ARG A 362 17.30 -1.68 0.95
N PHE A 363 16.67 -2.64 0.32
CA PHE A 363 17.34 -3.63 -0.53
C PHE A 363 16.74 -3.57 -1.94
N THR A 364 17.59 -3.58 -2.94
CA THR A 364 17.19 -3.42 -4.35
C THR A 364 17.92 -4.41 -5.22
N ASP A 365 17.19 -5.18 -6.05
CA ASP A 365 17.77 -6.09 -7.06
C ASP A 365 16.70 -6.44 -8.11
N ASN A 366 17.06 -7.29 -9.08
CA ASN A 366 16.15 -7.71 -10.14
C ASN A 366 14.90 -8.41 -9.61
N ASP A 367 15.09 -9.37 -8.70
CA ASP A 367 14.02 -10.19 -8.14
C ASP A 367 13.79 -9.90 -6.67
N MET A 368 12.56 -10.05 -6.24
CA MET A 368 12.16 -9.90 -4.84
C MET A 368 11.11 -10.95 -4.47
N LEU A 369 11.23 -11.47 -3.26
CA LEU A 369 10.21 -12.25 -2.57
C LEU A 369 10.03 -11.71 -1.16
N SER A 370 8.78 -11.50 -0.74
CA SER A 370 8.44 -11.05 0.61
C SER A 370 7.26 -11.84 1.15
N LEU A 371 7.37 -12.27 2.39
CA LEU A 371 6.35 -12.97 3.15
C LEU A 371 6.06 -12.18 4.43
N VAL A 372 4.79 -11.94 4.71
CA VAL A 372 4.35 -11.15 5.86
C VAL A 372 3.22 -11.88 6.57
N ALA A 373 3.35 -12.02 7.88
CA ALA A 373 2.30 -12.51 8.76
C ALA A 373 1.92 -11.41 9.76
N GLU A 374 0.64 -11.17 9.92
CA GLU A 374 0.09 -10.23 10.89
C GLU A 374 -0.96 -10.93 11.75
N TRP A 375 -0.82 -10.84 13.07
CA TRP A 375 -1.92 -11.07 13.97
C TRP A 375 -2.58 -9.72 14.28
N ARG A 376 -3.87 -9.63 14.13
CA ARG A 376 -4.66 -8.41 14.26
C ARG A 376 -5.69 -8.59 15.37
N TYR A 377 -5.83 -7.58 16.19
CA TYR A 377 -6.79 -7.52 17.27
C TYR A 377 -7.56 -6.21 17.21
N GLU A 378 -8.89 -6.28 17.09
CA GLU A 378 -9.78 -5.12 17.15
C GLU A 378 -9.92 -4.66 18.60
N VAL A 379 -9.27 -3.53 18.90
CA VAL A 379 -9.26 -2.93 20.24
C VAL A 379 -10.51 -2.10 20.48
N TRP A 380 -10.98 -1.43 19.44
CA TRP A 380 -12.09 -0.50 19.52
C TRP A 380 -12.86 -0.45 18.21
N ARG A 381 -14.19 -0.37 18.36
CA ARG A 381 -15.11 -0.14 17.27
C ARG A 381 -16.14 0.90 17.71
N ASP A 382 -16.46 1.82 16.81
CA ASP A 382 -17.54 2.77 17.04
C ASP A 382 -18.91 2.07 17.13
N ILE A 383 -19.81 2.63 17.94
CA ILE A 383 -21.16 2.08 18.16
C ILE A 383 -22.00 2.00 16.88
N HIS A 384 -21.67 2.80 15.88
CA HIS A 384 -22.33 2.82 14.57
C HIS A 384 -21.57 2.05 13.49
N ASP A 385 -20.53 1.30 13.86
CA ASP A 385 -19.64 0.54 12.96
C ASP A 385 -18.99 1.37 11.84
N ILE A 386 -18.91 2.69 12.05
CA ILE A 386 -18.31 3.61 11.08
C ILE A 386 -16.79 3.55 11.12
N ALA A 387 -16.21 3.47 12.33
CA ALA A 387 -14.78 3.48 12.54
C ALA A 387 -14.32 2.36 13.46
N ARG A 388 -13.15 1.81 13.20
CA ARG A 388 -12.53 0.77 14.03
C ARG A 388 -11.04 1.02 14.18
N THR A 389 -10.49 0.62 15.33
CA THR A 389 -9.06 0.64 15.62
C THR A 389 -8.61 -0.78 15.89
N GLU A 390 -7.58 -1.20 15.17
CA GLU A 390 -6.97 -2.51 15.32
C GLU A 390 -5.51 -2.35 15.75
N PHE A 391 -5.11 -3.16 16.71
CA PHE A 391 -3.71 -3.40 17.04
C PHE A 391 -3.20 -4.57 16.19
N PHE A 392 -1.94 -4.56 15.79
CA PHE A 392 -1.34 -5.68 15.08
C PHE A 392 0.06 -6.00 15.57
N LEU A 393 0.38 -7.29 15.56
CA LEU A 393 1.72 -7.81 15.61
C LEU A 393 2.10 -8.23 14.21
N TYR A 394 3.33 -7.93 13.83
CA TYR A 394 3.85 -8.14 12.49
C TYR A 394 5.13 -8.98 12.56
N PHE A 395 5.22 -9.94 11.67
CA PHE A 395 6.44 -10.63 11.32
C PHE A 395 6.56 -10.69 9.81
N GLY A 396 7.73 -10.34 9.28
CA GLY A 396 7.98 -10.36 7.85
C GLY A 396 9.39 -10.80 7.54
N GLU A 397 9.51 -11.57 6.48
CA GLU A 397 10.78 -11.94 5.87
C GLU A 397 10.74 -11.63 4.38
N GLY A 398 11.90 -11.28 3.83
CA GLY A 398 12.02 -11.05 2.40
C GLY A 398 13.47 -11.14 1.95
N ALA A 399 13.63 -11.30 0.64
CA ALA A 399 14.95 -11.33 0.01
C ALA A 399 14.86 -10.65 -1.36
N VAL A 400 15.96 -10.05 -1.77
CA VAL A 400 16.21 -9.61 -3.14
C VAL A 400 17.43 -10.33 -3.67
N ASN A 401 17.48 -10.58 -4.97
CA ASN A 401 18.67 -11.10 -5.64
C ASN A 401 18.53 -10.93 -7.16
N GLN A 402 19.59 -11.18 -7.91
CA GLN A 402 19.54 -11.17 -9.38
C GLN A 402 18.55 -12.20 -9.94
N ARG A 403 18.41 -13.34 -9.27
CA ARG A 403 17.38 -14.36 -9.55
C ARG A 403 16.82 -14.94 -8.28
N LEU A 404 15.53 -15.27 -8.26
CA LEU A 404 14.92 -15.96 -7.10
C LEU A 404 15.61 -17.28 -6.76
N THR A 405 16.15 -17.98 -7.78
CA THR A 405 16.90 -19.25 -7.59
C THR A 405 18.21 -19.08 -6.86
N ASP A 406 18.78 -17.89 -6.87
CA ASP A 406 20.09 -17.58 -6.29
C ASP A 406 19.97 -17.10 -4.84
N ILE A 407 18.73 -16.97 -4.33
CA ILE A 407 18.46 -16.57 -2.94
C ILE A 407 18.99 -17.67 -2.01
N SER A 408 19.97 -17.33 -1.21
CA SER A 408 20.54 -18.17 -0.16
C SER A 408 19.87 -17.89 1.20
N ALA A 409 20.10 -18.77 2.17
CA ALA A 409 19.58 -18.57 3.52
C ALA A 409 20.08 -17.27 4.21
N ASN A 410 21.22 -16.73 3.75
CA ASN A 410 21.82 -15.53 4.30
C ASN A 410 21.30 -14.24 3.64
N ASP A 411 20.50 -14.33 2.59
CA ASP A 411 19.96 -13.16 1.87
C ASP A 411 18.58 -12.75 2.42
N TRP A 412 18.00 -13.58 3.30
CA TRP A 412 16.73 -13.30 3.92
C TRP A 412 16.85 -12.23 5.01
N GLN A 413 16.04 -11.20 4.89
CA GLN A 413 15.95 -10.06 5.80
C GLN A 413 14.67 -10.19 6.62
N ALA A 414 14.84 -10.43 7.93
CA ALA A 414 13.71 -10.60 8.85
C ALA A 414 13.41 -9.28 9.57
N SER A 415 12.13 -8.98 9.71
CA SER A 415 11.67 -7.85 10.53
C SER A 415 10.42 -8.24 11.32
N TYR A 416 10.25 -7.63 12.48
CA TYR A 416 9.07 -7.80 13.30
C TYR A 416 8.63 -6.46 13.86
N GLY A 417 7.40 -6.37 14.31
CA GLY A 417 6.93 -5.10 14.79
C GLY A 417 5.55 -5.15 15.40
N VAL A 418 5.16 -4.01 15.92
CA VAL A 418 3.84 -3.77 16.51
C VAL A 418 3.28 -2.48 15.96
N GLY A 419 1.97 -2.38 15.91
CA GLY A 419 1.35 -1.14 15.48
C GLY A 419 -0.14 -1.10 15.73
N ALA A 420 -0.71 0.04 15.40
CA ALA A 420 -2.13 0.27 15.40
C ALA A 420 -2.55 0.87 14.05
N ARG A 421 -3.73 0.49 13.60
CA ARG A 421 -4.34 1.06 12.40
C ARG A 421 -5.79 1.42 12.67
N MET A 422 -6.23 2.45 12.00
CA MET A 422 -7.60 2.91 12.02
C MET A 422 -8.21 2.78 10.63
N ALA A 423 -9.38 2.22 10.56
CA ALA A 423 -10.17 2.15 9.35
C ALA A 423 -11.55 2.78 9.56
N MET A 424 -12.09 3.38 8.52
CA MET A 424 -13.46 3.89 8.47
C MET A 424 -14.15 3.30 7.24
N LYS A 425 -15.30 2.64 7.44
CA LYS A 425 -16.06 1.97 6.38
C LYS A 425 -15.14 1.24 5.39
N GLN A 426 -14.22 0.40 5.87
CA GLN A 426 -13.26 -0.38 5.08
C GLN A 426 -12.13 0.43 4.41
N ARG A 427 -12.05 1.73 4.59
CA ARG A 427 -10.91 2.54 4.15
C ARG A 427 -9.93 2.69 5.29
N LEU A 428 -8.66 2.36 5.03
CA LEU A 428 -7.58 2.63 5.97
C LEU A 428 -7.37 4.13 6.06
N LEU A 429 -7.59 4.72 7.24
CA LEU A 429 -7.35 6.15 7.47
C LEU A 429 -5.92 6.40 7.90
N GLY A 430 -5.36 5.53 8.73
CA GLY A 430 -4.01 5.68 9.21
C GLY A 430 -3.46 4.42 9.83
N VAL A 431 -2.14 4.33 9.85
CA VAL A 431 -1.36 3.30 10.54
C VAL A 431 -0.18 3.96 11.21
N ALA A 432 0.10 3.53 12.45
CA ALA A 432 1.32 3.87 13.17
C ALA A 432 1.96 2.57 13.64
N PHE A 433 3.29 2.48 13.57
CA PHE A 433 4.00 1.26 13.90
C PHE A 433 5.41 1.52 14.43
N LEU A 434 5.90 0.53 15.16
CA LEU A 434 7.30 0.33 15.52
C LEU A 434 7.75 -0.97 14.86
N GLY A 435 8.73 -0.89 13.99
CA GLY A 435 9.34 -2.04 13.32
C GLY A 435 10.77 -2.22 13.80
N PHE A 436 11.19 -3.47 13.93
CA PHE A 436 12.50 -3.87 14.43
C PHE A 436 13.18 -4.78 13.40
N SER A 437 14.47 -4.59 13.22
CA SER A 437 15.34 -5.42 12.36
C SER A 437 16.73 -5.48 12.97
N ASP A 438 17.67 -6.11 12.30
CA ASP A 438 19.09 -6.07 12.65
C ASP A 438 19.75 -4.70 12.43
N GLU A 439 19.14 -3.82 11.63
CA GLU A 439 19.58 -2.44 11.43
C GLU A 439 19.02 -1.46 12.50
N GLY A 440 18.14 -1.91 13.39
CA GLY A 440 17.59 -1.11 14.48
C GLY A 440 16.09 -0.96 14.46
N VAL A 441 15.60 0.22 14.83
CA VAL A 441 14.17 0.50 15.03
C VAL A 441 13.68 1.52 14.01
N GLN A 442 12.59 1.20 13.36
CA GLN A 442 11.86 2.11 12.46
C GLN A 442 10.53 2.52 13.09
N VAL A 443 10.26 3.82 13.08
CA VAL A 443 8.98 4.39 13.52
C VAL A 443 8.28 4.96 12.30
N GLY A 444 7.03 4.60 12.08
CA GLY A 444 6.28 5.12 10.96
C GLY A 444 4.84 5.50 11.29
N ILE A 445 4.40 6.59 10.70
CA ILE A 445 3.01 7.06 10.74
C ILE A 445 2.58 7.37 9.32
N ARG A 446 1.45 6.80 8.90
CA ARG A 446 0.84 7.09 7.58
C ARG A 446 -0.65 7.34 7.74
N GLY A 447 -1.16 8.31 7.04
CA GLY A 447 -2.57 8.62 7.04
C GLY A 447 -2.98 9.52 5.87
N THR A 448 -4.27 9.57 5.61
CA THR A 448 -4.90 10.50 4.67
C THR A 448 -6.10 11.13 5.37
N TRP A 449 -6.16 12.46 5.40
CA TRP A 449 -7.21 13.20 6.07
C TRP A 449 -7.93 14.10 5.04
N PRO A 450 -9.26 14.08 4.97
CA PRO A 450 -10.00 15.17 4.34
C PRO A 450 -9.82 16.42 5.20
N LEU A 451 -9.54 17.56 4.58
CA LEU A 451 -9.50 18.88 5.23
C LEU A 451 -10.89 19.43 5.46
#